data_fd3e4a8098f308fc9a1edacb97ce2056
#
_entry.id   fd3e4a8098f308fc9a1edacb97ce2056
#
_cell.length_a   1.000
_cell.length_b   1.000
_cell.length_c   1.000
_cell.angle_alpha   90.00
_cell.angle_beta   90.00
_cell.angle_gamma   90.00
#
_symmetry.space_group_name_H-M   'P 1'
#
loop_
_entity.id
_entity.type
_entity.pdbx_description
1 polymer ?
#
loop_
_entity_poly.entity_id
_entity_poly.type
_entity_poly.pdbx_seq_one_letter_code
_entity_poly.pdbx_strand_id
1 'polypeptide(L)'
;DVTDTSDDGDDTDGNTTDDATVVEIVSASDGLEVTKTASVLDNNNNGNNDQSDTIVYTITVANTGSLTITGLNLTDTITDGNGGALTLDSGPTFSSSSSGSSSGTLLAGETATYTARYTITANSANTGSISNVAQATGSTPGQTNNVTDISDDGDDTDGNTTDDPTVVTTSLDANIEATKTVIVVDNNSNNTNDLGDTVVYTITVENKGNVTLSGITLT
;
A
#
# COMPACT_ATOMS: atom_id res chain seq x y z
N ASP A 1 -17.65 56.72 46.66
CA ASP A 1 -17.63 55.60 45.79
C ASP A 1 -16.59 54.62 46.36
N VAL A 2 -16.98 53.39 46.54
CA VAL A 2 -16.08 52.26 46.89
C VAL A 2 -15.96 51.48 45.65
N THR A 3 -14.70 51.33 45.17
CA THR A 3 -14.35 50.51 43.99
C THR A 3 -13.30 49.52 44.40
N ASP A 4 -13.39 48.33 43.86
CA ASP A 4 -12.43 47.25 44.04
C ASP A 4 -12.20 46.57 42.71
N THR A 5 -10.98 46.05 42.46
CA THR A 5 -10.60 45.31 41.27
C THR A 5 -10.51 43.83 41.63
N SER A 6 -10.90 42.94 40.75
CA SER A 6 -10.85 41.51 41.01
C SER A 6 -9.43 41.00 41.10
N ASP A 7 -9.23 40.09 42.06
CA ASP A 7 -8.05 39.27 42.25
C ASP A 7 -8.28 37.87 41.66
N ASP A 8 -7.25 37.18 41.13
CA ASP A 8 -7.40 35.84 40.56
C ASP A 8 -7.45 34.72 41.63
N GLY A 9 -7.10 35.07 42.89
CA GLY A 9 -7.12 34.15 44.03
C GLY A 9 -5.89 33.24 44.13
N ASP A 10 -4.81 33.53 43.35
CA ASP A 10 -3.54 32.81 43.42
C ASP A 10 -2.41 33.72 43.95
N ASP A 11 -2.19 33.70 45.23
CA ASP A 11 -1.14 34.48 45.92
C ASP A 11 0.28 33.87 45.71
N THR A 12 0.42 32.75 44.98
CA THR A 12 1.69 32.04 44.84
C THR A 12 2.57 32.60 43.75
N ASP A 13 2.05 33.39 42.83
CA ASP A 13 2.76 34.04 41.73
C ASP A 13 3.51 35.31 42.17
N GLY A 14 3.29 35.76 43.39
CA GLY A 14 3.93 36.95 44.00
C GLY A 14 3.11 38.24 43.93
N ASN A 15 1.89 38.20 43.40
CA ASN A 15 0.88 39.26 43.49
C ASN A 15 -0.25 38.81 44.43
N THR A 16 -0.74 39.64 45.27
CA THR A 16 -1.73 39.31 46.32
C THR A 16 -2.97 40.19 46.26
N THR A 17 -3.05 41.11 45.32
CA THR A 17 -4.19 42.02 45.17
C THR A 17 -4.31 42.53 43.73
N ASP A 18 -5.52 42.64 43.25
CA ASP A 18 -5.90 43.36 42.01
C ASP A 18 -5.20 42.82 40.73
N ASP A 19 -4.90 41.55 40.67
CA ASP A 19 -4.29 40.94 39.48
C ASP A 19 -5.30 40.30 38.53
N ALA A 20 -4.88 40.11 37.32
CA ALA A 20 -5.75 39.60 36.25
C ALA A 20 -5.79 38.07 36.26
N THR A 21 -6.98 37.49 36.25
CA THR A 21 -7.16 36.07 35.94
C THR A 21 -6.67 35.78 34.53
N VAL A 22 -5.57 35.06 34.41
CA VAL A 22 -4.93 34.70 33.12
C VAL A 22 -5.27 33.26 32.77
N VAL A 23 -5.84 33.07 31.60
CA VAL A 23 -6.00 31.73 31.01
C VAL A 23 -5.00 31.60 29.88
N GLU A 24 -4.06 30.67 30.02
CA GLU A 24 -3.18 30.31 28.91
C GLU A 24 -3.99 29.60 27.82
N ILE A 25 -4.03 30.19 26.65
CA ILE A 25 -4.61 29.57 25.46
C ILE A 25 -3.47 28.89 24.70
N VAL A 26 -3.43 27.58 24.73
CA VAL A 26 -2.52 26.79 23.87
C VAL A 26 -2.83 27.12 22.41
N SER A 27 -1.81 27.52 21.66
CA SER A 27 -1.97 27.80 20.23
C SER A 27 -2.52 26.58 19.52
N ALA A 28 -3.57 26.77 18.75
CA ALA A 28 -4.11 25.73 17.89
C ALA A 28 -3.06 25.35 16.82
N SER A 29 -2.86 24.06 16.62
CA SER A 29 -1.96 23.51 15.60
C SER A 29 -2.74 22.62 14.65
N ASP A 30 -2.38 22.65 13.40
CA ASP A 30 -2.76 21.65 12.40
C ASP A 30 -1.62 20.63 12.24
N GLY A 31 -1.97 19.43 11.79
CA GLY A 31 -1.01 18.35 11.54
C GLY A 31 -1.74 17.11 11.03
N LEU A 32 -1.16 16.48 10.04
CA LEU A 32 -1.64 15.25 9.45
C LEU A 32 -0.42 14.33 9.24
N GLU A 33 -0.58 13.05 9.51
CA GLU A 33 0.43 12.01 9.30
C GLU A 33 -0.20 10.82 8.62
N VAL A 34 0.39 10.35 7.54
CA VAL A 34 -0.09 9.19 6.78
C VAL A 34 0.96 8.10 6.79
N THR A 35 0.59 6.92 7.28
CA THR A 35 1.44 5.72 7.20
C THR A 35 0.73 4.68 6.34
N LYS A 36 1.48 4.01 5.47
CA LYS A 36 0.95 2.97 4.59
C LYS A 36 1.82 1.72 4.66
N THR A 37 1.21 0.61 5.00
CA THR A 37 1.88 -0.69 5.05
C THR A 37 1.26 -1.67 4.07
N ALA A 38 1.99 -2.72 3.70
CA ALA A 38 1.51 -3.76 2.81
C ALA A 38 1.69 -5.16 3.42
N SER A 39 0.76 -6.04 3.10
CA SER A 39 0.90 -7.49 3.30
C SER A 39 0.47 -8.20 2.03
N VAL A 40 1.06 -9.37 1.75
CA VAL A 40 0.72 -10.16 0.58
C VAL A 40 -0.02 -11.43 1.01
N LEU A 41 -1.16 -11.68 0.38
CA LEU A 41 -1.87 -12.94 0.48
C LEU A 41 -1.36 -13.84 -0.65
N ASP A 42 -0.60 -14.87 -0.28
CA ASP A 42 -0.12 -15.93 -1.17
C ASP A 42 -1.30 -16.83 -1.55
N ASN A 43 -1.95 -16.55 -2.67
CA ASN A 43 -3.17 -17.22 -3.09
C ASN A 43 -2.92 -18.61 -3.69
N ASN A 44 -1.71 -18.85 -4.18
CA ASN A 44 -1.31 -20.12 -4.78
C ASN A 44 -0.49 -21.02 -3.84
N ASN A 45 -0.13 -20.51 -2.64
CA ASN A 45 0.62 -21.20 -1.58
C ASN A 45 2.00 -21.69 -2.04
N ASN A 46 2.71 -20.89 -2.84
CA ASN A 46 4.04 -21.23 -3.34
C ASN A 46 5.17 -20.54 -2.55
N GLY A 47 4.85 -19.65 -1.60
CA GLY A 47 5.79 -18.91 -0.77
C GLY A 47 6.46 -17.73 -1.45
N ASN A 48 6.00 -17.33 -2.63
CA ASN A 48 6.50 -16.21 -3.41
C ASN A 48 5.46 -15.11 -3.53
N ASN A 49 5.90 -13.87 -3.71
CA ASN A 49 5.01 -12.79 -4.14
C ASN A 49 5.01 -12.77 -5.66
N ASP A 50 3.98 -13.33 -6.29
CA ASP A 50 3.95 -13.45 -7.76
C ASP A 50 2.54 -13.31 -8.35
N GLN A 51 2.38 -13.70 -9.61
CA GLN A 51 1.10 -13.58 -10.31
C GLN A 51 -0.04 -14.27 -9.54
N SER A 52 -1.18 -13.61 -9.46
CA SER A 52 -2.43 -13.99 -8.80
C SER A 52 -2.46 -13.76 -7.28
N ASP A 53 -1.34 -13.41 -6.64
CA ASP A 53 -1.33 -13.01 -5.25
C ASP A 53 -1.98 -11.64 -5.06
N THR A 54 -2.44 -11.37 -3.85
CA THR A 54 -3.11 -10.12 -3.55
C THR A 54 -2.33 -9.31 -2.53
N ILE A 55 -1.90 -8.11 -2.91
CA ILE A 55 -1.37 -7.11 -1.98
C ILE A 55 -2.55 -6.44 -1.28
N VAL A 56 -2.50 -6.44 0.05
CA VAL A 56 -3.44 -5.73 0.91
C VAL A 56 -2.72 -4.58 1.56
N TYR A 57 -3.13 -3.36 1.25
CA TYR A 57 -2.61 -2.14 1.86
C TYR A 57 -3.47 -1.74 3.04
N THR A 58 -2.82 -1.33 4.13
CA THR A 58 -3.41 -0.65 5.27
C THR A 58 -2.86 0.76 5.32
N ILE A 59 -3.74 1.75 5.28
CA ILE A 59 -3.37 3.17 5.32
C ILE A 59 -3.95 3.75 6.61
N THR A 60 -3.10 4.33 7.45
CA THR A 60 -3.52 5.07 8.62
C THR A 60 -3.32 6.56 8.39
N VAL A 61 -4.29 7.36 8.79
CA VAL A 61 -4.24 8.82 8.71
C VAL A 61 -4.49 9.37 10.11
N ALA A 62 -3.47 9.95 10.70
CA ALA A 62 -3.51 10.49 12.05
C ALA A 62 -3.60 12.02 12.03
N ASN A 63 -4.53 12.59 12.79
CA ASN A 63 -4.54 14.02 13.10
C ASN A 63 -3.58 14.28 14.26
N THR A 64 -2.39 14.76 13.95
CA THR A 64 -1.35 15.09 14.94
C THR A 64 -1.49 16.48 15.52
N GLY A 65 -2.44 17.26 14.99
CA GLY A 65 -2.76 18.61 15.48
C GLY A 65 -3.81 18.65 16.59
N SER A 66 -4.13 19.85 17.04
CA SER A 66 -5.15 20.13 18.05
C SER A 66 -6.50 20.55 17.47
N LEU A 67 -6.59 20.73 16.15
CA LEU A 67 -7.82 21.12 15.45
C LEU A 67 -8.48 19.91 14.80
N THR A 68 -9.81 19.89 14.78
CA THR A 68 -10.56 18.88 14.01
C THR A 68 -10.30 19.05 12.50
N ILE A 69 -9.99 17.97 11.82
CA ILE A 69 -9.86 17.91 10.35
C ILE A 69 -11.19 17.43 9.77
N THR A 70 -11.67 18.11 8.73
CA THR A 70 -12.88 17.76 7.98
C THR A 70 -12.59 17.72 6.48
N GLY A 71 -13.46 17.07 5.70
CA GLY A 71 -13.27 16.95 4.26
C GLY A 71 -12.02 16.12 3.90
N LEU A 72 -11.60 15.21 4.79
CA LEU A 72 -10.45 14.33 4.53
C LEU A 72 -10.69 13.50 3.27
N ASN A 73 -9.77 13.63 2.34
CA ASN A 73 -9.76 12.91 1.07
C ASN A 73 -8.42 12.21 0.89
N LEU A 74 -8.47 10.96 0.44
CA LEU A 74 -7.29 10.17 0.08
C LEU A 74 -7.22 9.98 -1.42
N THR A 75 -6.03 10.15 -1.98
CA THR A 75 -5.65 9.69 -3.31
C THR A 75 -4.59 8.61 -3.17
N ASP A 76 -4.57 7.66 -4.09
CA ASP A 76 -3.67 6.51 -4.04
C ASP A 76 -3.09 6.27 -5.43
N THR A 77 -1.76 6.18 -5.53
CA THR A 77 -1.04 6.00 -6.78
C THR A 77 -0.19 4.75 -6.69
N ILE A 78 -0.46 3.78 -7.55
CA ILE A 78 0.25 2.51 -7.62
C ILE A 78 0.96 2.37 -8.97
N THR A 79 2.22 1.92 -8.95
CA THR A 79 3.07 1.73 -10.12
C THR A 79 3.81 0.40 -10.06
N ASP A 80 4.19 -0.13 -11.21
CA ASP A 80 5.10 -1.26 -11.29
C ASP A 80 6.57 -0.81 -11.16
N GLY A 81 7.51 -1.76 -11.08
CA GLY A 81 8.93 -1.50 -10.90
C GLY A 81 9.60 -0.72 -12.04
N ASN A 82 8.93 -0.55 -13.18
CA ASN A 82 9.37 0.28 -14.30
C ASN A 82 8.70 1.67 -14.30
N GLY A 83 7.88 1.99 -13.30
CA GLY A 83 7.11 3.23 -13.20
C GLY A 83 5.83 3.24 -14.04
N GLY A 84 5.42 2.10 -14.59
CA GLY A 84 4.15 1.96 -15.30
C GLY A 84 2.96 2.07 -14.34
N ALA A 85 1.98 2.92 -14.66
CA ALA A 85 0.80 3.11 -13.83
C ALA A 85 -0.04 1.83 -13.75
N LEU A 86 -0.45 1.47 -12.53
CA LEU A 86 -1.33 0.36 -12.23
C LEU A 86 -2.68 0.89 -11.71
N THR A 87 -3.65 0.00 -11.55
CA THR A 87 -4.96 0.34 -11.00
C THR A 87 -5.30 -0.61 -9.87
N LEU A 88 -5.65 -0.07 -8.70
CA LEU A 88 -6.12 -0.87 -7.58
C LEU A 88 -7.40 -1.63 -7.94
N ASP A 89 -7.55 -2.85 -7.43
CA ASP A 89 -8.80 -3.62 -7.54
C ASP A 89 -9.91 -3.00 -6.67
N SER A 90 -9.51 -2.44 -5.53
CA SER A 90 -10.42 -1.74 -4.63
C SER A 90 -9.70 -0.79 -3.68
N GLY A 91 -10.44 0.23 -3.21
CA GLY A 91 -9.97 1.20 -2.22
C GLY A 91 -9.29 2.43 -2.82
N PRO A 92 -8.72 3.32 -1.96
CA PRO A 92 -8.81 3.29 -0.49
C PRO A 92 -10.25 3.36 0.02
N THR A 93 -10.61 2.46 0.93
CA THR A 93 -11.93 2.39 1.55
C THR A 93 -11.79 2.56 3.06
N PHE A 94 -12.55 3.49 3.64
CA PHE A 94 -12.59 3.70 5.08
C PHE A 94 -13.01 2.42 5.81
N SER A 95 -12.27 2.04 6.84
CA SER A 95 -12.52 0.87 7.65
C SER A 95 -12.99 1.23 9.05
N SER A 96 -12.27 2.12 9.73
CA SER A 96 -12.57 2.52 11.11
C SER A 96 -11.84 3.81 11.48
N SER A 97 -12.20 4.39 12.64
CA SER A 97 -11.40 5.42 13.31
C SER A 97 -11.29 5.13 14.80
N SER A 98 -10.24 5.64 15.45
CA SER A 98 -9.92 5.36 16.84
C SER A 98 -10.92 5.96 17.84
N SER A 99 -11.58 7.05 17.47
CA SER A 99 -12.60 7.75 18.30
C SER A 99 -14.02 7.60 17.76
N GLY A 100 -14.21 6.84 16.68
CA GLY A 100 -15.52 6.56 16.11
C GLY A 100 -16.07 7.62 15.17
N SER A 101 -15.23 8.55 14.69
CA SER A 101 -15.65 9.51 13.67
C SER A 101 -15.98 8.81 12.35
N SER A 102 -16.90 9.39 11.60
CA SER A 102 -17.23 8.91 10.25
C SER A 102 -16.12 9.25 9.26
N SER A 103 -16.11 8.56 8.13
CA SER A 103 -15.20 8.87 7.01
C SER A 103 -15.20 10.38 6.69
N GLY A 104 -14.02 10.95 6.51
CA GLY A 104 -13.85 12.36 6.17
C GLY A 104 -13.72 13.31 7.36
N THR A 105 -13.75 12.83 8.59
CA THR A 105 -13.55 13.64 9.80
C THR A 105 -12.54 12.98 10.73
N LEU A 106 -11.60 13.76 11.28
CA LEU A 106 -10.67 13.36 12.33
C LEU A 106 -10.67 14.39 13.45
N LEU A 107 -11.02 13.97 14.66
CA LEU A 107 -10.85 14.78 15.86
C LEU A 107 -9.35 14.92 16.19
N ALA A 108 -9.00 15.89 17.05
CA ALA A 108 -7.62 16.03 17.54
C ALA A 108 -7.10 14.71 18.15
N GLY A 109 -5.94 14.23 17.70
CA GLY A 109 -5.33 12.98 18.13
C GLY A 109 -6.00 11.69 17.61
N GLU A 110 -7.01 11.81 16.74
CA GLU A 110 -7.70 10.66 16.15
C GLU A 110 -6.96 10.09 14.94
N THR A 111 -7.01 8.77 14.77
CA THR A 111 -6.47 8.06 13.60
C THR A 111 -7.58 7.32 12.87
N ALA A 112 -7.70 7.52 11.57
CA ALA A 112 -8.55 6.74 10.68
C ALA A 112 -7.74 5.66 9.96
N THR A 113 -8.37 4.52 9.70
CA THR A 113 -7.80 3.39 8.95
C THR A 113 -8.58 3.16 7.67
N TYR A 114 -7.84 2.99 6.58
CA TYR A 114 -8.35 2.65 5.24
C TYR A 114 -7.67 1.39 4.72
N THR A 115 -8.32 0.71 3.79
CA THR A 115 -7.77 -0.47 3.12
C THR A 115 -7.85 -0.33 1.62
N ALA A 116 -6.85 -0.85 0.91
CA ALA A 116 -6.84 -0.97 -0.54
C ALA A 116 -6.27 -2.34 -0.96
N ARG A 117 -6.55 -2.78 -2.19
CA ARG A 117 -6.12 -4.07 -2.69
C ARG A 117 -5.66 -3.99 -4.13
N TYR A 118 -4.65 -4.80 -4.44
CA TYR A 118 -4.15 -5.00 -5.80
C TYR A 118 -3.79 -6.47 -6.01
N THR A 119 -4.32 -7.08 -7.07
CA THR A 119 -3.91 -8.44 -7.48
C THR A 119 -2.74 -8.36 -8.44
N ILE A 120 -1.64 -9.02 -8.10
CA ILE A 120 -0.43 -9.04 -8.90
C ILE A 120 -0.73 -9.70 -10.24
N THR A 121 -0.52 -8.96 -11.32
CA THR A 121 -0.64 -9.46 -12.69
C THR A 121 0.69 -10.03 -13.18
N ALA A 122 0.66 -10.85 -14.23
CA ALA A 122 1.90 -11.32 -14.87
C ALA A 122 2.81 -10.17 -15.31
N ASN A 123 2.22 -9.07 -15.82
CA ASN A 123 2.98 -7.92 -16.27
C ASN A 123 3.65 -7.17 -15.10
N SER A 124 2.91 -6.91 -14.02
CA SER A 124 3.48 -6.23 -12.85
C SER A 124 4.48 -7.11 -12.11
N ALA A 125 4.24 -8.44 -12.01
CA ALA A 125 5.21 -9.38 -11.45
C ALA A 125 6.56 -9.34 -12.19
N ASN A 126 6.54 -9.27 -13.52
CA ASN A 126 7.75 -9.26 -14.36
C ASN A 126 8.65 -8.03 -14.16
N THR A 127 8.20 -6.99 -13.47
CA THR A 127 8.99 -5.77 -13.22
C THR A 127 9.82 -5.83 -11.95
N GLY A 128 9.63 -6.87 -11.10
CA GLY A 128 10.39 -7.13 -9.89
C GLY A 128 9.90 -6.40 -8.65
N SER A 129 9.02 -5.40 -8.78
CA SER A 129 8.42 -4.71 -7.63
C SER A 129 7.13 -3.99 -8.00
N ILE A 130 6.36 -3.64 -6.96
CA ILE A 130 5.16 -2.79 -7.04
C ILE A 130 5.30 -1.75 -5.94
N SER A 131 5.17 -0.48 -6.32
CA SER A 131 5.29 0.68 -5.44
C SER A 131 3.94 1.37 -5.30
N ASN A 132 3.58 1.79 -4.09
CA ASN A 132 2.31 2.45 -3.83
C ASN A 132 2.47 3.60 -2.84
N VAL A 133 1.90 4.76 -3.17
CA VAL A 133 1.92 5.99 -2.38
C VAL A 133 0.50 6.49 -2.18
N ALA A 134 0.11 6.77 -0.96
CA ALA A 134 -1.13 7.46 -0.64
C ALA A 134 -0.84 8.93 -0.28
N GLN A 135 -1.77 9.83 -0.60
CA GLN A 135 -1.77 11.21 -0.12
C GLN A 135 -3.10 11.54 0.50
N ALA A 136 -3.07 12.10 1.70
CA ALA A 136 -4.24 12.64 2.37
C ALA A 136 -4.25 14.17 2.31
N THR A 137 -5.45 14.75 2.19
CA THR A 137 -5.67 16.20 2.24
C THR A 137 -6.94 16.46 3.04
N GLY A 138 -6.90 17.45 3.91
CA GLY A 138 -8.05 17.85 4.74
C GLY A 138 -8.09 19.34 5.05
N SER A 139 -9.11 19.76 5.80
CA SER A 139 -9.36 21.15 6.14
C SER A 139 -9.55 21.32 7.65
N THR A 140 -8.88 22.30 8.24
CA THR A 140 -9.13 22.74 9.61
C THR A 140 -10.17 23.88 9.65
N PRO A 141 -10.75 24.23 10.82
CA PRO A 141 -11.79 25.24 10.92
C PRO A 141 -11.39 26.59 10.28
N GLY A 142 -12.21 27.06 9.35
CA GLY A 142 -11.99 28.31 8.63
C GLY A 142 -10.95 28.27 7.50
N GLN A 143 -10.37 27.11 7.22
CA GLN A 143 -9.41 26.87 6.13
C GLN A 143 -9.96 25.83 5.16
N THR A 144 -9.31 25.70 3.99
CA THR A 144 -9.69 24.71 2.98
C THR A 144 -8.42 24.04 2.47
N ASN A 145 -8.37 22.70 2.55
CA ASN A 145 -7.27 21.86 2.08
C ASN A 145 -5.88 22.35 2.56
N ASN A 146 -5.83 22.82 3.82
CA ASN A 146 -4.63 23.41 4.40
C ASN A 146 -3.71 22.39 5.06
N VAL A 147 -4.18 21.15 5.29
CA VAL A 147 -3.37 20.03 5.77
C VAL A 147 -3.27 18.98 4.71
N THR A 148 -2.04 18.53 4.45
CA THR A 148 -1.76 17.47 3.48
C THR A 148 -0.54 16.69 3.94
N ASP A 149 -0.52 15.39 3.62
CA ASP A 149 0.60 14.51 3.90
C ASP A 149 0.67 13.38 2.89
N ILE A 150 1.89 12.90 2.62
CA ILE A 150 2.19 11.76 1.74
C ILE A 150 2.58 10.58 2.62
N SER A 151 2.15 9.38 2.26
CA SER A 151 2.40 8.22 3.09
C SER A 151 3.87 7.85 3.20
N ASP A 152 4.26 7.56 4.42
CA ASP A 152 5.46 6.84 4.83
C ASP A 152 5.16 5.34 4.91
N ASP A 153 6.13 4.46 4.64
CA ASP A 153 5.93 3.01 4.69
C ASP A 153 6.00 2.41 6.11
N GLY A 154 6.42 3.23 7.08
CA GLY A 154 6.54 2.87 8.49
C GLY A 154 7.82 2.11 8.82
N ASP A 155 8.82 2.10 7.94
CA ASP A 155 10.13 1.46 8.15
C ASP A 155 11.29 2.47 8.08
N ASP A 156 11.58 3.13 9.19
CA ASP A 156 12.70 4.09 9.32
C ASP A 156 14.09 3.42 9.22
N THR A 157 14.15 2.08 9.14
CA THR A 157 15.43 1.35 9.15
C THR A 157 16.12 1.29 7.79
N ASP A 158 15.42 1.61 6.72
CA ASP A 158 15.94 1.65 5.36
C ASP A 158 16.72 2.92 5.04
N GLY A 159 16.65 3.93 5.94
CA GLY A 159 17.37 5.22 5.85
C GLY A 159 16.49 6.37 5.34
N ASN A 160 15.22 6.13 5.05
CA ASN A 160 14.18 7.13 4.85
C ASN A 160 13.26 7.16 6.08
N THR A 161 12.78 8.30 6.49
CA THR A 161 11.97 8.49 7.71
C THR A 161 10.71 9.30 7.46
N THR A 162 10.47 9.68 6.22
CA THR A 162 9.30 10.49 5.83
C THR A 162 9.00 10.33 4.35
N ASP A 163 7.73 10.25 4.01
CA ASP A 163 7.18 10.39 2.65
C ASP A 163 7.74 9.37 1.63
N ASP A 164 8.02 8.13 2.05
CA ASP A 164 8.49 7.11 1.13
C ASP A 164 7.41 6.12 0.67
N PRO A 165 7.58 5.53 -0.51
CA PRO A 165 6.60 4.62 -1.05
C PRO A 165 6.64 3.26 -0.38
N THR A 166 5.48 2.67 -0.11
CA THR A 166 5.36 1.26 0.29
C THR A 166 5.68 0.36 -0.90
N VAL A 167 6.77 -0.41 -0.81
CA VAL A 167 7.24 -1.28 -1.89
C VAL A 167 7.05 -2.76 -1.56
N VAL A 168 6.43 -3.49 -2.49
CA VAL A 168 6.36 -4.96 -2.46
C VAL A 168 7.24 -5.51 -3.55
N THR A 169 8.28 -6.24 -3.17
CA THR A 169 9.15 -6.96 -4.11
C THR A 169 8.44 -8.21 -4.62
N THR A 170 8.45 -8.43 -5.93
CA THR A 170 7.93 -9.63 -6.57
C THR A 170 9.04 -10.61 -6.89
N SER A 171 8.76 -11.91 -6.72
CA SER A 171 9.70 -12.98 -7.03
C SER A 171 9.74 -13.21 -8.54
N LEU A 172 10.96 -13.29 -9.11
CA LEU A 172 11.20 -13.57 -10.53
C LEU A 172 11.89 -14.94 -10.67
N ASP A 173 11.13 -15.95 -11.12
CA ASP A 173 11.67 -17.28 -11.44
C ASP A 173 11.45 -17.58 -12.94
N ALA A 174 12.54 -17.57 -13.69
CA ALA A 174 12.55 -17.94 -15.11
C ALA A 174 12.96 -19.40 -15.26
N ASN A 175 12.01 -20.30 -15.47
CA ASN A 175 12.23 -21.73 -15.56
C ASN A 175 11.46 -22.34 -16.73
N ILE A 176 12.13 -23.18 -17.53
CA ILE A 176 11.56 -23.84 -18.70
C ILE A 176 11.89 -25.36 -18.67
N GLU A 177 10.88 -26.17 -18.96
CA GLU A 177 11.06 -27.62 -19.11
C GLU A 177 10.67 -28.05 -20.53
N ALA A 178 11.51 -28.88 -21.14
CA ALA A 178 11.20 -29.49 -22.42
C ALA A 178 11.17 -31.00 -22.25
N THR A 179 10.09 -31.63 -22.68
CA THR A 179 9.97 -33.11 -22.73
C THR A 179 9.83 -33.56 -24.17
N LYS A 180 10.42 -34.73 -24.48
CA LYS A 180 10.32 -35.34 -25.80
C LYS A 180 9.89 -36.80 -25.67
N THR A 181 8.77 -37.12 -26.32
CA THR A 181 8.26 -38.48 -26.40
C THR A 181 8.32 -39.00 -27.84
N VAL A 182 8.31 -40.31 -28.01
CA VAL A 182 8.33 -40.97 -29.32
C VAL A 182 7.29 -42.06 -29.37
N ILE A 183 6.59 -42.17 -30.49
CA ILE A 183 5.79 -43.33 -30.88
C ILE A 183 6.21 -43.76 -32.27
N VAL A 184 6.06 -45.05 -32.54
CA VAL A 184 6.22 -45.61 -33.89
C VAL A 184 4.83 -46.01 -34.40
N VAL A 185 4.50 -45.54 -35.59
CA VAL A 185 3.27 -45.89 -36.27
C VAL A 185 3.62 -47.03 -37.23
N ASP A 186 3.09 -48.22 -36.96
CA ASP A 186 3.24 -49.43 -37.81
C ASP A 186 2.36 -49.27 -39.06
N ASN A 187 2.98 -48.86 -40.15
CA ASN A 187 2.29 -48.57 -41.41
C ASN A 187 1.92 -49.83 -42.21
N ASN A 188 2.64 -50.95 -41.97
CA ASN A 188 2.42 -52.19 -42.67
C ASN A 188 1.64 -53.25 -41.87
N SER A 189 1.31 -52.90 -40.59
CA SER A 189 0.48 -53.76 -39.70
C SER A 189 1.09 -55.12 -39.38
N ASN A 190 2.43 -55.21 -39.32
CA ASN A 190 3.12 -56.45 -39.03
C ASN A 190 3.51 -56.61 -37.54
N ASN A 191 3.21 -55.59 -36.68
CA ASN A 191 3.50 -55.50 -35.25
C ASN A 191 5.01 -55.47 -34.92
N THR A 192 5.82 -55.04 -35.85
CA THR A 192 7.27 -54.83 -35.66
C THR A 192 7.65 -53.41 -36.08
N ASN A 193 8.63 -52.83 -35.39
CA ASN A 193 9.14 -51.51 -35.77
C ASN A 193 10.26 -51.72 -36.83
N ASP A 194 9.92 -51.48 -38.08
CA ASP A 194 10.83 -51.78 -39.18
C ASP A 194 10.79 -50.76 -40.35
N LEU A 195 11.37 -51.16 -41.49
CA LEU A 195 11.45 -50.29 -42.67
C LEU A 195 10.05 -49.99 -43.23
N GLY A 196 9.71 -48.71 -43.32
CA GLY A 196 8.44 -48.22 -43.82
C GLY A 196 7.55 -47.64 -42.72
N ASP A 197 7.85 -47.89 -41.45
CA ASP A 197 7.17 -47.30 -40.30
C ASP A 197 7.52 -45.83 -40.11
N THR A 198 6.61 -45.11 -39.47
CA THR A 198 6.79 -43.68 -39.18
C THR A 198 7.13 -43.48 -37.72
N VAL A 199 8.24 -42.83 -37.44
CA VAL A 199 8.58 -42.36 -36.07
C VAL A 199 8.05 -40.97 -35.86
N VAL A 200 7.15 -40.81 -34.87
CA VAL A 200 6.57 -39.52 -34.50
C VAL A 200 7.16 -39.10 -33.19
N TYR A 201 7.80 -37.94 -33.18
CA TYR A 201 8.26 -37.26 -31.95
C TYR A 201 7.29 -36.16 -31.56
N THR A 202 6.93 -36.14 -30.30
CA THR A 202 6.19 -35.02 -29.69
C THR A 202 7.15 -34.32 -28.74
N ILE A 203 7.28 -33.00 -28.90
CA ILE A 203 8.09 -32.14 -28.01
C ILE A 203 7.11 -31.20 -27.34
N THR A 204 7.09 -31.20 -26.00
CA THR A 204 6.30 -30.27 -25.19
C THR A 204 7.27 -29.36 -24.48
N VAL A 205 7.00 -28.05 -24.53
CA VAL A 205 7.77 -27.03 -23.82
C VAL A 205 6.82 -26.36 -22.85
N GLU A 206 7.20 -26.33 -21.59
CA GLU A 206 6.38 -25.76 -20.51
C GLU A 206 7.16 -24.69 -19.75
N ASN A 207 6.54 -23.56 -19.49
CA ASN A 207 7.05 -22.56 -18.55
C ASN A 207 6.76 -23.06 -17.13
N LYS A 208 7.79 -23.41 -16.38
CA LYS A 208 7.72 -23.85 -14.98
C LYS A 208 8.00 -22.74 -13.99
N GLY A 209 8.41 -21.56 -14.47
CA GLY A 209 8.62 -20.38 -13.66
C GLY A 209 7.38 -19.51 -13.55
N ASN A 210 7.52 -18.37 -12.88
CA ASN A 210 6.45 -17.39 -12.64
C ASN A 210 6.57 -16.12 -13.51
N VAL A 211 7.54 -16.07 -14.43
CA VAL A 211 7.73 -14.94 -15.36
C VAL A 211 7.39 -15.32 -16.79
N THR A 212 7.01 -14.33 -17.59
CA THR A 212 6.79 -14.54 -19.03
C THR A 212 8.09 -14.83 -19.74
N LEU A 213 8.15 -15.94 -20.47
CA LEU A 213 9.28 -16.30 -21.33
C LEU A 213 9.01 -15.87 -22.76
N SER A 214 10.01 -15.29 -23.42
CA SER A 214 9.95 -14.90 -24.84
C SER A 214 11.17 -15.42 -25.60
N GLY A 215 11.07 -15.47 -26.94
CA GLY A 215 12.19 -15.91 -27.79
C GLY A 215 12.54 -17.39 -27.64
N ILE A 216 11.60 -18.26 -27.25
CA ILE A 216 11.83 -19.70 -27.08
C ILE A 216 12.10 -20.31 -28.45
N THR A 217 13.23 -21.01 -28.56
CA THR A 217 13.63 -21.76 -29.77
C THR A 217 13.93 -23.22 -29.44
N LEU A 218 13.57 -24.11 -30.34
CA LEU A 218 13.93 -25.55 -30.31
C LEU A 218 15.06 -25.78 -31.32
N THR A 219 16.15 -26.38 -30.89
CA THR A 219 17.29 -26.72 -31.75
C THR A 219 17.56 -28.23 -31.72
#